data_0022077527b2d3a7a89817ae4d654556
#
_entry.id   0022077527b2d3a7a89817ae4d654556
#
_cell.length_a   1.000
_cell.length_b   1.000
_cell.length_c   1.000
_cell.angle_alpha   90.00
_cell.angle_beta   90.00
_cell.angle_gamma   90.00
#
_symmetry.space_group_name_H-M   'P 1'
#
loop_
_entity.id
_entity.type
_entity.pdbx_description
1 polymer ?
#
loop_
_entity_poly.entity_id
_entity_poly.type
_entity_poly.pdbx_seq_one_letter_code
_entity_poly.pdbx_strand_id
1 'polypeptide(L)'
;NSDRAGVATNINNRQLNVLPTVSRSISDFTRLTPQAGNSGSFGGRDTRYNNVSIDGAAFAQRFGLSTSNNYPGGDAQPISLDAIQEISVNLTPFDIRQSNFTGANINAVTKSGDNSYHATAYTFQRFKSMTGDRVQDATVANAKTTSRQTYGASVGGPIIKNKLFFFINGELEYKSFLGNQWQPSTDGVGSAENKISQT
;
A
#
# COMPACT_ATOMS: atom_id res chain seq x y z
N ASN A 1 19.59 2.57 22.89
CA ASN A 1 19.89 3.73 22.02
C ASN A 1 19.17 4.94 22.56
N SER A 2 19.88 5.75 23.33
CA SER A 2 19.40 7.01 23.95
C SER A 2 19.12 8.13 22.91
N ASP A 3 19.49 7.92 21.65
CA ASP A 3 19.42 8.95 20.61
C ASP A 3 18.14 8.89 19.76
N ARG A 4 17.24 7.96 20.03
CA ARG A 4 15.93 7.89 19.37
C ARG A 4 14.85 8.48 20.28
N ALA A 5 14.62 9.76 20.14
CA ALA A 5 13.44 10.40 20.73
C ALA A 5 12.27 10.26 19.75
N GLY A 6 11.17 9.65 20.20
CA GLY A 6 9.95 9.47 19.42
C GLY A 6 9.52 8.01 19.28
N VAL A 7 8.26 7.81 18.88
CA VAL A 7 7.69 6.49 18.63
C VAL A 7 7.95 6.12 17.17
N ALA A 8 8.74 5.08 16.97
CA ALA A 8 9.06 4.54 15.65
C ALA A 8 8.77 3.03 15.59
N THR A 9 8.11 2.61 14.53
CA THR A 9 7.91 1.19 14.19
C THR A 9 8.66 0.88 12.91
N ASN A 10 9.60 -0.04 12.97
CA ASN A 10 10.37 -0.48 11.80
C ASN A 10 9.92 -1.90 11.42
N ILE A 11 9.60 -2.08 10.15
CA ILE A 11 9.15 -3.34 9.56
C ILE A 11 10.18 -3.74 8.52
N ASN A 12 10.93 -4.80 8.82
CA ASN A 12 12.01 -5.26 7.97
C ASN A 12 11.53 -6.19 6.83
N ASN A 13 12.39 -6.49 5.88
CA ASN A 13 12.10 -7.31 4.71
C ASN A 13 11.54 -8.70 5.09
N ARG A 14 12.05 -9.33 6.15
CA ARG A 14 11.54 -10.63 6.62
C ARG A 14 10.07 -10.54 7.04
N GLN A 15 9.71 -9.49 7.77
CA GLN A 15 8.33 -9.25 8.19
C GLN A 15 7.43 -8.94 7.00
N LEU A 16 7.92 -8.14 6.02
CA LEU A 16 7.20 -7.84 4.78
C LEU A 16 6.83 -9.11 3.99
N ASN A 17 7.71 -10.12 4.00
CA ASN A 17 7.50 -11.36 3.26
C ASN A 17 6.65 -12.41 4.01
N VAL A 18 6.65 -12.40 5.34
CA VAL A 18 5.98 -13.42 6.16
C VAL A 18 4.59 -12.99 6.60
N LEU A 19 4.38 -11.69 6.82
CA LEU A 19 3.09 -11.21 7.32
C LEU A 19 2.01 -11.25 6.23
N PRO A 20 0.82 -11.77 6.54
CA PRO A 20 -0.26 -11.82 5.59
C PRO A 20 -0.78 -10.42 5.27
N THR A 21 -0.96 -10.13 4.01
CA THR A 21 -1.51 -8.88 3.51
C THR A 21 -2.76 -9.14 2.67
N VAL A 22 -3.70 -8.23 2.70
CA VAL A 22 -4.93 -8.32 1.89
C VAL A 22 -4.73 -7.63 0.55
N SER A 23 -4.13 -6.46 0.54
CA SER A 23 -3.95 -5.62 -0.65
C SER A 23 -2.50 -5.50 -1.12
N ARG A 24 -1.55 -6.12 -0.42
CA ARG A 24 -0.11 -6.00 -0.69
C ARG A 24 0.32 -4.54 -0.79
N SER A 25 -0.15 -3.72 0.13
CA SER A 25 0.10 -2.29 0.14
C SER A 25 0.95 -1.88 1.35
N ILE A 26 1.65 -0.77 1.24
CA ILE A 26 2.37 -0.18 2.38
C ILE A 26 1.40 0.04 3.56
N SER A 27 0.14 0.38 3.28
CA SER A 27 -0.89 0.59 4.30
C SER A 27 -1.24 -0.68 5.09
N ASP A 28 -1.09 -1.86 4.49
CA ASP A 28 -1.30 -3.12 5.23
C ASP A 28 -0.29 -3.28 6.37
N PHE A 29 0.91 -2.78 6.19
CA PHE A 29 1.98 -2.86 7.17
C PHE A 29 1.95 -1.71 8.18
N THR A 30 1.53 -0.52 7.76
CA THR A 30 1.43 0.61 8.69
C THR A 30 0.43 0.36 9.83
N ARG A 31 -0.56 -0.52 9.61
CA ARG A 31 -1.51 -0.98 10.65
C ARG A 31 -0.86 -1.77 11.79
N LEU A 32 0.38 -2.22 11.64
CA LEU A 32 1.13 -2.88 12.72
C LEU A 32 1.62 -1.88 13.78
N THR A 33 1.58 -0.59 13.47
CA THR A 33 1.92 0.46 14.43
C THR A 33 0.79 0.58 15.46
N PRO A 34 1.06 0.52 16.77
CA PRO A 34 0.02 0.53 17.80
C PRO A 34 -0.92 1.73 17.77
N GLN A 35 -0.45 2.87 17.26
CA GLN A 35 -1.22 4.11 17.14
C GLN A 35 -1.96 4.24 15.81
N ALA A 36 -1.87 3.23 14.94
CA ALA A 36 -2.61 3.22 13.70
C ALA A 36 -4.09 2.97 13.96
N GLY A 37 -4.93 3.86 13.48
CA GLY A 37 -6.38 3.71 13.48
C GLY A 37 -6.89 3.15 12.16
N ASN A 38 -8.20 3.14 12.02
CA ASN A 38 -8.84 2.72 10.77
C ASN A 38 -8.48 3.66 9.61
N SER A 39 -8.44 3.10 8.39
CA SER A 39 -8.20 3.85 7.16
C SER A 39 -6.87 4.61 7.10
N GLY A 40 -5.82 4.11 7.80
CA GLY A 40 -4.50 4.73 7.76
C GLY A 40 -4.35 6.02 8.57
N SER A 41 -5.27 6.31 9.48
CA SER A 41 -5.11 7.39 10.46
C SER A 41 -4.06 7.06 11.51
N PHE A 42 -3.38 8.07 12.07
CA PHE A 42 -2.42 7.90 13.13
C PHE A 42 -2.66 8.91 14.25
N GLY A 43 -2.68 8.44 15.50
CA GLY A 43 -2.89 9.29 16.65
C GLY A 43 -4.17 10.14 16.59
N GLY A 44 -5.24 9.60 15.97
CA GLY A 44 -6.50 10.32 15.78
C GLY A 44 -6.48 11.38 14.66
N ARG A 45 -5.41 11.47 13.88
CA ARG A 45 -5.29 12.39 12.73
C ARG A 45 -5.71 11.70 11.44
N ASP A 46 -6.37 12.47 10.56
CA ASP A 46 -6.76 12.00 9.23
C ASP A 46 -5.53 11.63 8.37
N THR A 47 -5.69 10.69 7.45
CA THR A 47 -4.62 10.18 6.56
C THR A 47 -3.93 11.27 5.75
N ARG A 48 -4.64 12.34 5.37
CA ARG A 48 -4.11 13.48 4.62
C ARG A 48 -2.97 14.21 5.33
N TYR A 49 -2.85 14.05 6.65
CA TYR A 49 -1.81 14.65 7.46
C TYR A 49 -0.57 13.76 7.62
N ASN A 50 -0.58 12.58 7.03
CA ASN A 50 0.60 11.73 6.97
C ASN A 50 1.53 12.18 5.85
N ASN A 51 2.80 12.01 6.05
CA ASN A 51 3.80 12.10 4.99
C ASN A 51 4.21 10.69 4.57
N VAL A 52 4.29 10.47 3.27
CA VAL A 52 4.85 9.25 2.69
C VAL A 52 6.09 9.62 1.91
N SER A 53 7.19 8.96 2.19
CA SER A 53 8.46 9.15 1.51
C SER A 53 9.02 7.80 1.04
N ILE A 54 9.75 7.84 -0.07
CA ILE A 54 10.49 6.71 -0.61
C ILE A 54 11.94 7.16 -0.73
N ASP A 55 12.84 6.45 -0.05
CA ASP A 55 14.25 6.81 0.06
C ASP A 55 14.49 8.28 0.48
N GLY A 56 13.60 8.81 1.32
CA GLY A 56 13.63 10.19 1.79
C GLY A 56 12.98 11.22 0.86
N ALA A 57 12.64 10.86 -0.39
CA ALA A 57 11.89 11.73 -1.28
C ALA A 57 10.40 11.72 -0.91
N ALA A 58 9.80 12.90 -0.74
CA ALA A 58 8.37 13.01 -0.40
C ALA A 58 7.48 12.55 -1.56
N PHE A 59 6.57 11.64 -1.26
CA PHE A 59 5.66 10.99 -2.23
C PHE A 59 4.19 11.12 -1.82
N ALA A 60 3.88 12.09 -0.98
CA ALA A 60 2.51 12.32 -0.51
C ALA A 60 1.78 13.33 -1.40
N GLN A 61 0.55 13.01 -1.79
CA GLN A 61 -0.35 13.99 -2.39
C GLN A 61 -1.21 14.65 -1.30
N ARG A 62 -1.28 15.98 -1.31
CA ARG A 62 -1.99 16.77 -0.28
C ARG A 62 -3.29 17.38 -0.74
N PHE A 63 -3.67 17.15 -1.99
CA PHE A 63 -4.84 17.76 -2.59
C PHE A 63 -6.16 17.05 -2.25
N GLY A 64 -6.15 15.99 -1.42
CA GLY A 64 -7.35 15.26 -1.04
C GLY A 64 -8.02 14.51 -2.19
N LEU A 65 -7.27 14.15 -3.23
CA LEU A 65 -7.79 13.42 -4.39
C LEU A 65 -8.04 11.93 -4.11
N SER A 66 -7.61 11.44 -2.95
CA SER A 66 -7.91 10.09 -2.47
C SER A 66 -8.34 10.14 -1.02
N THR A 67 -9.38 9.39 -0.68
CA THR A 67 -9.89 9.27 0.69
C THR A 67 -9.18 8.17 1.50
N SER A 68 -8.48 7.27 0.82
CA SER A 68 -7.92 6.06 1.44
C SER A 68 -6.40 6.10 1.57
N ASN A 69 -5.71 6.76 0.64
CA ASN A 69 -4.24 6.77 0.60
C ASN A 69 -3.73 8.13 0.12
N ASN A 70 -2.63 8.58 0.70
CA ASN A 70 -1.97 9.82 0.33
C ASN A 70 -1.00 9.66 -0.86
N TYR A 71 -1.19 8.64 -1.71
CA TYR A 71 -0.32 8.44 -2.87
C TYR A 71 -0.76 9.28 -4.07
N PRO A 72 0.15 9.79 -4.88
CA PRO A 72 -0.15 10.34 -6.19
C PRO A 72 -0.82 9.27 -7.05
N GLY A 73 -1.95 9.61 -7.69
CA GLY A 73 -2.69 8.66 -8.52
C GLY A 73 -3.75 7.83 -7.79
N GLY A 74 -4.12 8.19 -6.56
CA GLY A 74 -5.21 7.55 -5.82
C GLY A 74 -4.80 6.23 -5.18
N ASP A 75 -5.50 5.14 -5.50
CA ASP A 75 -5.28 3.82 -4.88
C ASP A 75 -4.09 3.03 -5.47
N ALA A 76 -3.40 3.58 -6.48
CA ALA A 76 -2.22 2.94 -7.05
C ALA A 76 -1.04 3.02 -6.07
N GLN A 77 -0.34 1.91 -5.90
CA GLN A 77 0.91 1.90 -5.13
C GLN A 77 2.04 2.52 -5.94
N PRO A 78 2.79 3.47 -5.37
CA PRO A 78 3.88 4.12 -6.08
C PRO A 78 5.07 3.18 -6.33
N ILE A 79 5.20 2.14 -5.53
CA ILE A 79 6.30 1.17 -5.61
C ILE A 79 5.80 -0.21 -5.22
N SER A 80 6.30 -1.23 -5.91
CA SER A 80 6.01 -2.63 -5.59
C SER A 80 6.53 -3.00 -4.20
N LEU A 81 5.77 -3.79 -3.46
CA LEU A 81 6.17 -4.26 -2.14
C LEU A 81 7.47 -5.09 -2.20
N ASP A 82 7.70 -5.82 -3.31
CA ASP A 82 8.92 -6.60 -3.51
C ASP A 82 10.17 -5.71 -3.64
N ALA A 83 10.04 -4.48 -4.07
CA ALA A 83 11.14 -3.52 -4.15
C ALA A 83 11.51 -2.89 -2.80
N ILE A 84 10.72 -3.13 -1.73
CA ILE A 84 10.94 -2.50 -0.43
C ILE A 84 11.82 -3.37 0.44
N GLN A 85 12.84 -2.76 1.02
CA GLN A 85 13.74 -3.37 2.01
C GLN A 85 13.20 -3.21 3.44
N GLU A 86 12.70 -2.02 3.76
CA GLU A 86 12.23 -1.67 5.09
C GLU A 86 11.15 -0.59 5.00
N ILE A 87 10.17 -0.66 5.89
CA ILE A 87 9.19 0.42 6.12
C ILE A 87 9.39 0.94 7.54
N SER A 88 9.59 2.23 7.67
CA SER A 88 9.69 2.94 8.94
C SER A 88 8.49 3.86 9.11
N VAL A 89 7.79 3.73 10.23
CA VAL A 89 6.66 4.58 10.61
C VAL A 89 7.05 5.38 11.85
N ASN A 90 7.19 6.68 11.71
CA ASN A 90 7.56 7.61 12.77
C ASN A 90 6.38 8.53 13.10
N LEU A 91 5.94 8.56 14.35
CA LEU A 91 4.81 9.39 14.77
C LEU A 91 5.24 10.76 15.31
N THR A 92 6.30 10.80 16.08
CA THR A 92 6.76 12.02 16.77
C THR A 92 8.28 12.14 16.67
N PRO A 93 8.84 12.30 15.45
CA PRO A 93 10.27 12.51 15.33
C PRO A 93 10.63 13.90 15.81
N PHE A 94 11.70 14.00 16.57
CA PHE A 94 12.31 15.27 16.97
C PHE A 94 13.37 15.76 15.95
N ASP A 95 13.44 15.11 14.79
CA ASP A 95 14.36 15.48 13.73
C ASP A 95 13.75 16.57 12.86
N ILE A 96 14.33 17.75 12.84
CA ILE A 96 13.88 18.91 12.05
C ILE A 96 13.87 18.66 10.54
N ARG A 97 14.61 17.67 10.06
CA ARG A 97 14.60 17.26 8.65
C ARG A 97 13.33 16.52 8.26
N GLN A 98 12.64 15.94 9.23
CA GLN A 98 11.35 15.30 9.04
C GLN A 98 10.24 16.31 9.30
N SER A 99 9.78 16.94 8.24
CA SER A 99 8.76 17.98 8.30
C SER A 99 7.51 17.57 7.49
N ASN A 100 6.54 18.47 7.47
CA ASN A 100 5.37 18.37 6.60
C ASN A 100 4.31 17.33 6.97
N PHE A 101 4.21 16.91 8.23
CA PHE A 101 3.16 16.03 8.71
C PHE A 101 2.78 16.38 10.15
N THR A 102 1.55 16.05 10.52
CA THR A 102 1.04 16.10 11.89
C THR A 102 0.46 14.76 12.35
N GLY A 103 0.40 13.79 11.45
CA GLY A 103 0.06 12.39 11.67
C GLY A 103 1.33 11.55 11.80
N ALA A 104 1.59 10.69 10.84
CA ALA A 104 2.80 9.87 10.78
C ALA A 104 3.68 10.22 9.58
N ASN A 105 4.98 9.99 9.72
CA ASN A 105 5.91 9.93 8.59
C ASN A 105 6.20 8.46 8.28
N ILE A 106 5.74 8.02 7.12
CA ILE A 106 5.93 6.66 6.60
C ILE A 106 7.05 6.74 5.57
N ASN A 107 8.18 6.11 5.85
CA ASN A 107 9.30 6.07 4.93
C ASN A 107 9.55 4.63 4.48
N ALA A 108 9.48 4.39 3.18
CA ALA A 108 9.87 3.14 2.56
C ALA A 108 11.30 3.26 2.02
N VAL A 109 12.14 2.32 2.38
CA VAL A 109 13.51 2.21 1.87
C VAL A 109 13.54 1.12 0.81
N THR A 110 14.05 1.42 -0.37
CA THR A 110 14.12 0.46 -1.47
C THR A 110 15.27 -0.53 -1.30
N LYS A 111 15.11 -1.72 -1.91
CA LYS A 111 16.20 -2.69 -2.02
C LYS A 111 17.30 -2.15 -2.93
N SER A 112 18.52 -2.46 -2.58
CA SER A 112 19.69 -2.26 -3.42
C SER A 112 20.30 -3.60 -3.83
N GLY A 113 21.11 -3.63 -4.88
CA GLY A 113 21.92 -4.79 -5.21
C GLY A 113 23.03 -5.03 -4.19
N ASP A 114 23.49 -6.24 -4.11
CA ASP A 114 24.63 -6.67 -3.29
C ASP A 114 25.66 -7.43 -4.13
N ASN A 115 26.63 -8.10 -3.48
CA ASN A 115 27.65 -8.90 -4.16
C ASN A 115 27.15 -10.23 -4.74
N SER A 116 25.88 -10.56 -4.54
CA SER A 116 25.25 -11.78 -5.03
C SER A 116 24.15 -11.45 -6.03
N TYR A 117 23.96 -12.26 -7.04
CA TYR A 117 22.83 -12.11 -7.95
C TYR A 117 21.57 -12.69 -7.30
N HIS A 118 20.54 -11.89 -7.24
CA HIS A 118 19.22 -12.28 -6.79
C HIS A 118 18.20 -11.97 -7.87
N ALA A 119 17.33 -12.93 -8.16
CA ALA A 119 16.21 -12.74 -9.05
C ALA A 119 14.96 -13.35 -8.43
N THR A 120 13.84 -12.63 -8.47
CA THR A 120 12.54 -13.12 -8.04
C THR A 120 11.52 -12.88 -9.15
N ALA A 121 10.58 -13.81 -9.29
CA ALA A 121 9.41 -13.64 -10.13
C ALA A 121 8.20 -14.15 -9.34
N TYR A 122 7.12 -13.40 -9.38
CA TYR A 122 5.92 -13.75 -8.63
C TYR A 122 4.65 -13.37 -9.38
N THR A 123 3.59 -14.08 -9.07
CA THR A 123 2.24 -13.74 -9.48
C THR A 123 1.29 -13.90 -8.30
N PHE A 124 0.38 -12.95 -8.15
CA PHE A 124 -0.72 -13.02 -7.19
C PHE A 124 -2.02 -12.85 -7.94
N GLN A 125 -2.95 -13.77 -7.70
CA GLN A 125 -4.21 -13.77 -8.40
C GLN A 125 -5.35 -13.91 -7.40
N ARG A 126 -6.33 -13.04 -7.52
CA ARG A 126 -7.59 -13.10 -6.79
C ARG A 126 -8.73 -12.98 -7.80
N PHE A 127 -9.45 -14.07 -8.01
CA PHE A 127 -10.61 -14.06 -8.88
C PHE A 127 -11.90 -13.88 -8.09
N LYS A 128 -12.94 -13.39 -8.75
CA LYS A 128 -14.28 -13.26 -8.16
C LYS A 128 -14.78 -14.57 -7.56
N SER A 129 -14.46 -15.71 -8.18
CA SER A 129 -14.83 -17.06 -7.72
C SER A 129 -14.14 -17.49 -6.42
N MET A 130 -12.99 -16.88 -6.06
CA MET A 130 -12.27 -17.16 -4.81
C MET A 130 -12.86 -16.43 -3.62
N THR A 131 -13.78 -15.50 -3.83
CA THR A 131 -14.43 -14.75 -2.76
C THR A 131 -15.75 -15.42 -2.40
N GLY A 132 -15.91 -15.80 -1.13
CA GLY A 132 -17.17 -16.31 -0.61
C GLY A 132 -18.25 -15.22 -0.63
N ASP A 133 -19.49 -15.62 -0.85
CA ASP A 133 -20.65 -14.73 -0.87
C ASP A 133 -21.64 -15.02 0.26
N ARG A 134 -21.27 -15.91 1.19
CA ARG A 134 -22.12 -16.29 2.33
C ARG A 134 -21.40 -16.13 3.63
N VAL A 135 -22.14 -15.60 4.63
CA VAL A 135 -21.74 -15.59 6.03
C VAL A 135 -22.89 -16.24 6.80
N GLN A 136 -22.67 -17.44 7.32
CA GLN A 136 -23.71 -18.32 7.82
C GLN A 136 -24.77 -18.57 6.74
N ASP A 137 -26.04 -18.29 7.01
CA ASP A 137 -27.15 -18.45 6.05
C ASP A 137 -27.45 -17.19 5.23
N ALA A 138 -26.76 -16.09 5.50
CA ALA A 138 -26.96 -14.82 4.82
C ALA A 138 -26.04 -14.67 3.60
N THR A 139 -26.60 -14.30 2.45
CA THR A 139 -25.84 -13.95 1.27
C THR A 139 -25.40 -12.51 1.34
N VAL A 140 -24.08 -12.25 1.23
CA VAL A 140 -23.51 -10.91 1.20
C VAL A 140 -23.63 -10.36 -0.22
N ALA A 141 -24.45 -9.34 -0.39
CA ALA A 141 -24.60 -8.68 -1.68
C ALA A 141 -23.24 -8.13 -2.14
N ASN A 142 -22.91 -8.39 -3.41
CA ASN A 142 -21.69 -7.90 -4.06
C ASN A 142 -20.34 -8.39 -3.50
N ALA A 143 -20.31 -9.48 -2.76
CA ALA A 143 -19.06 -10.05 -2.26
C ALA A 143 -18.08 -10.41 -3.40
N LYS A 144 -18.58 -10.84 -4.57
CA LYS A 144 -17.79 -11.28 -5.75
C LYS A 144 -17.54 -10.16 -6.75
N THR A 145 -17.17 -8.98 -6.31
CA THR A 145 -17.10 -7.79 -7.18
C THR A 145 -15.70 -7.44 -7.66
N THR A 146 -14.67 -7.92 -6.98
CA THR A 146 -13.29 -7.51 -7.25
C THR A 146 -12.47 -8.69 -7.76
N SER A 147 -11.75 -8.48 -8.85
CA SER A 147 -10.65 -9.35 -9.25
C SER A 147 -9.35 -8.54 -9.30
N ARG A 148 -8.25 -9.18 -8.94
CA ARG A 148 -6.93 -8.59 -8.94
C ARG A 148 -5.92 -9.61 -9.45
N GLN A 149 -5.09 -9.20 -10.39
CA GLN A 149 -3.99 -9.99 -10.92
C GLN A 149 -2.74 -9.14 -10.89
N THR A 150 -1.70 -9.63 -10.25
CA THR A 150 -0.42 -8.94 -10.11
C THR A 150 0.68 -9.85 -10.63
N TYR A 151 1.51 -9.35 -11.50
CA TYR A 151 2.69 -10.03 -12.04
C TYR A 151 3.89 -9.15 -11.76
N GLY A 152 4.90 -9.70 -11.15
CA GLY A 152 6.10 -8.94 -10.83
C GLY A 152 7.36 -9.74 -10.98
N ALA A 153 8.44 -9.02 -11.25
CA ALA A 153 9.78 -9.58 -11.28
C ALA A 153 10.79 -8.56 -10.78
N SER A 154 11.82 -9.05 -10.12
CA SER A 154 12.95 -8.22 -9.71
C SER A 154 14.27 -8.95 -9.96
N VAL A 155 15.30 -8.18 -10.25
CA VAL A 155 16.67 -8.67 -10.41
C VAL A 155 17.64 -7.66 -9.84
N GLY A 156 18.63 -8.15 -9.11
CA GLY A 156 19.67 -7.33 -8.53
C GLY A 156 20.99 -8.07 -8.41
N GLY A 157 22.09 -7.33 -8.33
CA GLY A 157 23.41 -7.91 -8.18
C GLY A 157 24.54 -6.93 -8.47
N PRO A 158 25.80 -7.41 -8.48
CA PRO A 158 26.96 -6.59 -8.75
C PRO A 158 27.18 -6.41 -10.27
N ILE A 159 27.37 -5.17 -10.72
CA ILE A 159 27.99 -4.88 -12.02
C ILE A 159 29.51 -5.00 -11.86
N ILE A 160 30.04 -4.42 -10.78
CA ILE A 160 31.45 -4.56 -10.36
C ILE A 160 31.42 -4.97 -8.89
N LYS A 161 31.98 -6.13 -8.57
CA LYS A 161 32.03 -6.62 -7.20
C LYS A 161 32.63 -5.59 -6.24
N ASN A 162 31.98 -5.39 -5.10
CA ASN A 162 32.33 -4.46 -4.03
C ASN A 162 32.34 -2.96 -4.43
N LYS A 163 31.88 -2.59 -5.64
CA LYS A 163 31.93 -1.20 -6.10
C LYS A 163 30.65 -0.70 -6.72
N LEU A 164 30.02 -1.47 -7.59
CA LEU A 164 28.85 -1.02 -8.34
C LEU A 164 27.81 -2.11 -8.38
N PHE A 165 26.61 -1.77 -7.94
CA PHE A 165 25.47 -2.66 -7.86
C PHE A 165 24.29 -2.11 -8.66
N PHE A 166 23.38 -2.98 -9.04
CA PHE A 166 22.12 -2.62 -9.64
C PHE A 166 20.96 -3.38 -8.99
N PHE A 167 19.80 -2.78 -9.04
CA PHE A 167 18.53 -3.41 -8.71
C PHE A 167 17.45 -2.88 -9.64
N ILE A 168 16.71 -3.78 -10.28
CA ILE A 168 15.60 -3.47 -11.18
C ILE A 168 14.39 -4.25 -10.71
N ASN A 169 13.26 -3.58 -10.63
CA ASN A 169 11.97 -4.17 -10.30
C ASN A 169 10.90 -3.67 -11.27
N GLY A 170 9.99 -4.57 -11.65
CA GLY A 170 8.81 -4.24 -12.43
C GLY A 170 7.60 -5.01 -11.93
N GLU A 171 6.47 -4.33 -11.80
CA GLU A 171 5.20 -4.93 -11.42
C GLU A 171 4.07 -4.42 -12.33
N LEU A 172 3.21 -5.33 -12.77
CA LEU A 172 2.00 -5.04 -13.51
C LEU A 172 0.81 -5.50 -12.69
N GLU A 173 -0.13 -4.61 -12.45
CA GLU A 173 -1.36 -4.90 -11.73
C GLU A 173 -2.57 -4.64 -12.61
N TYR A 174 -3.44 -5.66 -12.73
CA TYR A 174 -4.76 -5.56 -13.34
C TYR A 174 -5.81 -5.68 -12.25
N LYS A 175 -6.62 -4.65 -12.08
CA LYS A 175 -7.65 -4.57 -11.06
C LYS A 175 -9.00 -4.28 -11.70
N SER A 176 -9.98 -5.15 -11.46
CA SER A 176 -11.36 -4.94 -11.85
C SER A 176 -12.24 -4.84 -10.61
N PHE A 177 -13.07 -3.82 -10.56
CA PHE A 177 -14.01 -3.60 -9.46
C PHE A 177 -15.35 -3.10 -10.02
N LEU A 178 -16.42 -3.28 -9.26
CA LEU A 178 -17.72 -2.73 -9.63
C LEU A 178 -17.73 -1.22 -9.39
N GLY A 179 -18.01 -0.46 -10.45
CA GLY A 179 -18.35 0.94 -10.35
C GLY A 179 -19.78 1.12 -9.79
N ASN A 180 -19.99 2.11 -8.96
CA ASN A 180 -21.32 2.54 -8.57
C ASN A 180 -21.87 3.48 -9.66
N GLN A 181 -22.88 3.04 -10.39
CA GLN A 181 -23.66 3.92 -11.25
C GLN A 181 -24.97 4.26 -10.54
N TRP A 182 -25.21 5.56 -10.42
CA TRP A 182 -26.51 6.07 -10.00
C TRP A 182 -27.38 6.20 -11.25
N GLN A 183 -28.47 5.44 -11.32
CA GLN A 183 -29.50 5.68 -12.32
C GLN A 183 -30.60 6.55 -11.70
N PRO A 184 -31.13 7.54 -12.45
CA PRO A 184 -32.32 8.26 -12.00
C PRO A 184 -33.46 7.28 -11.82
N SER A 185 -34.07 7.31 -10.66
CA SER A 185 -35.25 6.49 -10.36
C SER A 185 -36.46 7.12 -11.06
N THR A 186 -37.28 6.27 -11.69
CA THR A 186 -38.53 6.69 -12.33
C THR A 186 -39.63 7.13 -11.36
N ASP A 187 -39.45 6.82 -10.08
CA ASP A 187 -40.40 7.11 -9.00
C ASP A 187 -39.93 8.19 -8.01
N GLY A 188 -38.85 8.91 -8.33
CA GLY A 188 -38.35 10.03 -7.53
C GLY A 188 -37.67 9.62 -6.21
N VAL A 189 -37.59 8.33 -5.88
CA VAL A 189 -36.88 7.81 -4.73
C VAL A 189 -35.59 7.15 -5.23
N GLY A 190 -34.43 7.77 -4.97
CA GLY A 190 -33.16 7.28 -5.44
C GLY A 190 -32.84 5.88 -4.87
N SER A 191 -32.94 4.86 -5.70
CA SER A 191 -32.46 3.52 -5.35
C SER A 191 -31.07 3.27 -5.92
N ALA A 192 -30.17 2.83 -5.07
CA ALA A 192 -28.79 2.47 -5.42
C ALA A 192 -28.75 1.05 -6.02
N GLU A 193 -29.29 0.86 -7.23
CA GLU A 193 -29.16 -0.42 -7.91
C GLU A 193 -28.97 -0.24 -9.41
N ASN A 194 -27.73 -0.21 -9.82
CA ASN A 194 -27.24 -0.92 -11.02
C ASN A 194 -25.74 -0.77 -11.09
N LYS A 195 -25.05 -1.83 -10.79
CA LYS A 195 -23.58 -1.91 -10.78
C LYS A 195 -23.11 -2.46 -12.10
N ILE A 196 -22.49 -1.62 -12.92
CA ILE A 196 -21.85 -2.06 -14.16
C ILE A 196 -20.39 -2.42 -13.85
N SER A 197 -19.98 -3.62 -14.22
CA SER A 197 -18.59 -4.02 -14.25
C SER A 197 -17.86 -3.23 -15.35
N GLN A 198 -16.93 -2.39 -14.98
CA GLN A 198 -15.98 -1.84 -15.93
C GLN A 198 -14.77 -2.77 -16.01
N THR A 199 -14.44 -3.16 -17.22
CA THR A 199 -13.24 -3.92 -17.58
C THR A 199 -12.10 -2.97 -17.84
#